data_8d1dcc02b4b8a0a8765e8fd0c381fb2e
#
_entry.id   8d1dcc02b4b8a0a8765e8fd0c381fb2e
#
_cell.length_a   1.000
_cell.length_b   1.000
_cell.length_c   1.000
_cell.angle_alpha   90.00
_cell.angle_beta   90.00
_cell.angle_gamma   90.00
#
_symmetry.space_group_name_H-M   'P 1'
#
loop_
_entity.id
_entity.type
_entity.pdbx_description
1 polymer ?
#
loop_
_entity_poly.entity_id
_entity_poly.type
_entity_poly.pdbx_seq_one_letter_code
_entity_poly.pdbx_strand_id
1 'polypeptide(L)'
;MSSVCEIGIDETSTRKGHNYVTTFVDMEKHRVIDVQQGKDSETIVGFVEQLELKGGDRKQIEQVSIDMSPAYIAGTVEMFQNSQITFDKFHIIQHLNKAMDDVRKSERRGNELIKNHKYTFLHSNKNLSENKRSELEYINMLYPRLGEAYRLKEMFLDVFDIEDNDESKGYLKFWCDYVMESGIQPFIKFVNLIKAHWFGIVNYFESRLTNGILEGINSKIQLAKRRARGFKSINNFINMIFFTCGKLKFDYPQYAL
;
A
#
# COMPACT_ATOMS: atom_id res chain seq x y z
N MET A 1 24.85 1.56 -6.50
CA MET A 1 23.43 1.27 -6.83
C MET A 1 23.20 0.92 -8.31
N SER A 2 24.24 0.57 -9.03
CA SER A 2 24.26 0.35 -10.49
C SER A 2 23.35 -0.77 -11.03
N SER A 3 22.72 -1.58 -10.17
CA SER A 3 21.86 -2.71 -10.57
C SER A 3 20.45 -2.61 -10.01
N VAL A 4 20.00 -1.43 -9.60
CA VAL A 4 18.63 -1.24 -9.08
C VAL A 4 17.73 -0.84 -10.22
N CYS A 5 16.74 -1.70 -10.57
CA CYS A 5 15.78 -1.46 -11.63
C CYS A 5 14.35 -1.30 -11.10
N GLU A 6 14.07 -1.85 -9.92
CA GLU A 6 12.74 -1.81 -9.30
C GLU A 6 12.82 -1.21 -7.90
N ILE A 7 12.07 -0.16 -7.65
CA ILE A 7 12.04 0.52 -6.36
C ILE A 7 10.63 0.59 -5.78
N GLY A 8 10.56 0.44 -4.46
CA GLY A 8 9.38 0.74 -3.66
C GLY A 8 9.60 1.98 -2.82
N ILE A 9 8.62 2.85 -2.74
CA ILE A 9 8.67 4.10 -1.96
C ILE A 9 7.51 4.08 -0.97
N ASP A 10 7.82 4.25 0.30
CA ASP A 10 6.80 4.29 1.35
C ASP A 10 7.21 5.23 2.49
N GLU A 11 6.23 5.77 3.20
CA GLU A 11 6.48 6.67 4.32
C GLU A 11 6.31 6.00 5.68
N THR A 12 7.11 6.46 6.63
CA THR A 12 6.99 6.05 8.02
C THR A 12 7.06 7.25 8.94
N SER A 13 6.09 7.36 9.86
CA SER A 13 6.13 8.42 10.87
C SER A 13 7.25 8.17 11.88
N THR A 14 8.04 9.22 12.20
CA THR A 14 9.11 9.13 13.20
C THR A 14 8.58 9.20 14.62
N ARG A 15 7.52 10.02 14.85
CA ARG A 15 6.81 10.23 16.14
C ARG A 15 5.42 10.76 15.88
N LYS A 16 4.61 10.93 16.93
CA LYS A 16 3.30 11.61 16.82
C LYS A 16 3.50 13.02 16.25
N GLY A 17 2.66 13.40 15.29
CA GLY A 17 2.73 14.66 14.54
C GLY A 17 3.21 14.42 13.09
N HIS A 18 3.43 15.51 12.36
CA HIS A 18 3.75 15.47 10.91
C HIS A 18 5.24 15.24 10.60
N ASN A 19 5.93 14.41 11.38
CA ASN A 19 7.33 14.08 11.13
C ASN A 19 7.40 12.70 10.48
N TYR A 20 7.81 12.67 9.21
CA TYR A 20 7.91 11.46 8.40
C TYR A 20 9.33 11.27 7.85
N VAL A 21 9.65 10.05 7.51
CA VAL A 21 10.74 9.70 6.62
C VAL A 21 10.16 8.88 5.47
N THR A 22 10.71 9.07 4.28
CA THR A 22 10.41 8.28 3.09
C THR A 22 11.52 7.25 2.92
N THR A 23 11.16 5.98 2.82
CA THR A 23 12.08 4.87 2.60
C THR A 23 12.05 4.47 1.14
N PHE A 24 13.24 4.27 0.56
CA PHE A 24 13.42 3.76 -0.80
C PHE A 24 13.98 2.35 -0.72
N VAL A 25 13.29 1.41 -1.34
CA VAL A 25 13.55 -0.02 -1.22
C VAL A 25 13.90 -0.61 -2.58
N ASP A 26 15.02 -1.32 -2.66
CA ASP A 26 15.36 -2.21 -3.76
C ASP A 26 14.42 -3.43 -3.66
N MET A 27 13.44 -3.52 -4.58
CA MET A 27 12.38 -4.52 -4.54
C MET A 27 12.89 -5.92 -4.90
N GLU A 28 13.94 -6.01 -5.72
CA GLU A 28 14.58 -7.27 -6.07
C GLU A 28 15.39 -7.84 -4.89
N LYS A 29 16.20 -7.00 -4.25
CA LYS A 29 17.06 -7.43 -3.14
C LYS A 29 16.40 -7.32 -1.77
N HIS A 30 15.18 -6.81 -1.71
CA HIS A 30 14.39 -6.67 -0.47
C HIS A 30 15.15 -5.92 0.64
N ARG A 31 15.68 -4.74 0.32
CA ARG A 31 16.48 -3.94 1.25
C ARG A 31 16.22 -2.45 1.08
N VAL A 32 16.32 -1.71 2.17
CA VAL A 32 16.34 -0.25 2.13
C VAL A 32 17.66 0.22 1.52
N ILE A 33 17.59 1.07 0.51
CA ILE A 33 18.74 1.63 -0.21
C ILE A 33 18.93 3.12 0.09
N ASP A 34 17.84 3.82 0.46
CA ASP A 34 17.92 5.22 0.90
C ASP A 34 16.75 5.56 1.85
N VAL A 35 16.94 6.64 2.63
CA VAL A 35 15.92 7.18 3.55
C VAL A 35 16.03 8.69 3.55
N GLN A 36 14.99 9.37 3.11
CA GLN A 36 14.89 10.83 3.07
C GLN A 36 13.96 11.34 4.16
N GLN A 37 14.21 12.56 4.66
CA GLN A 37 13.32 13.23 5.62
C GLN A 37 12.18 13.89 4.86
N GLY A 38 10.93 13.73 5.35
CA GLY A 38 9.76 14.28 4.71
C GLY A 38 8.90 13.21 4.02
N LYS A 39 7.92 13.67 3.25
CA LYS A 39 6.98 12.86 2.47
C LYS A 39 6.42 13.63 1.25
N ASP A 40 7.19 14.52 0.71
CA ASP A 40 6.89 15.36 -0.45
C ASP A 40 7.68 14.92 -1.68
N SER A 41 7.46 15.60 -2.80
CA SER A 41 8.18 15.32 -4.04
C SER A 41 9.69 15.58 -3.92
N GLU A 42 10.13 16.47 -3.02
CA GLU A 42 11.54 16.76 -2.79
C GLU A 42 12.30 15.54 -2.25
N THR A 43 11.62 14.65 -1.52
CA THR A 43 12.23 13.39 -1.05
C THR A 43 12.65 12.49 -2.21
N ILE A 44 11.93 12.52 -3.33
CA ILE A 44 12.27 11.75 -4.53
C ILE A 44 13.47 12.38 -5.24
N VAL A 45 13.54 13.71 -5.31
CA VAL A 45 14.71 14.42 -5.85
C VAL A 45 15.96 14.06 -5.03
N GLY A 46 15.88 14.15 -3.70
CA GLY A 46 16.99 13.79 -2.80
C GLY A 46 17.43 12.32 -2.96
N PHE A 47 16.49 11.41 -3.20
CA PHE A 47 16.82 10.02 -3.52
C PHE A 47 17.56 9.89 -4.84
N VAL A 48 17.14 10.58 -5.90
CA VAL A 48 17.81 10.53 -7.21
C VAL A 48 19.26 11.02 -7.09
N GLU A 49 19.51 12.10 -6.37
CA GLU A 49 20.88 12.58 -6.09
C GLU A 49 21.71 11.50 -5.39
N GLN A 50 21.15 10.83 -4.38
CA GLN A 50 21.85 9.74 -3.67
C GLN A 50 22.06 8.51 -4.55
N LEU A 51 21.11 8.18 -5.42
CA LEU A 51 21.22 7.09 -6.39
C LEU A 51 22.41 7.32 -7.33
N GLU A 52 22.48 8.52 -7.93
CA GLU A 52 23.52 8.91 -8.88
C GLU A 52 24.90 8.99 -8.20
N LEU A 53 25.00 9.59 -7.01
CA LEU A 53 26.24 9.61 -6.21
C LEU A 53 26.78 8.21 -5.88
N LYS A 54 25.89 7.21 -5.73
CA LYS A 54 26.26 5.81 -5.46
C LYS A 54 26.39 4.98 -6.73
N GLY A 55 26.53 5.60 -7.91
CA GLY A 55 26.80 4.98 -9.19
C GLY A 55 25.58 4.30 -9.84
N GLY A 56 24.37 4.67 -9.45
CA GLY A 56 23.13 4.30 -10.14
C GLY A 56 22.78 5.33 -11.23
N ASP A 57 21.83 4.98 -12.07
CA ASP A 57 21.25 5.89 -13.07
C ASP A 57 19.72 5.85 -12.93
N ARG A 58 19.08 7.01 -12.78
CA ARG A 58 17.61 7.09 -12.71
C ARG A 58 16.91 6.53 -13.94
N LYS A 59 17.58 6.51 -15.10
CA LYS A 59 17.04 5.97 -16.35
C LYS A 59 16.96 4.44 -16.36
N GLN A 60 17.70 3.76 -15.48
CA GLN A 60 17.64 2.30 -15.32
C GLN A 60 16.47 1.84 -14.46
N ILE A 61 15.77 2.77 -13.76
CA ILE A 61 14.60 2.43 -12.96
C ILE A 61 13.42 2.16 -13.90
N GLU A 62 12.98 0.92 -13.97
CA GLU A 62 11.92 0.44 -14.85
C GLU A 62 10.57 0.39 -14.13
N GLN A 63 10.58 0.08 -12.83
CA GLN A 63 9.37 -0.09 -12.02
C GLN A 63 9.46 0.74 -10.73
N VAL A 64 8.39 1.49 -10.44
CA VAL A 64 8.26 2.24 -9.18
C VAL A 64 6.94 1.92 -8.51
N SER A 65 6.99 1.33 -7.32
CA SER A 65 5.82 1.11 -6.48
C SER A 65 5.67 2.21 -5.44
N ILE A 66 4.51 2.88 -5.45
CA ILE A 66 4.18 4.00 -4.55
C ILE A 66 2.74 3.88 -4.04
N ASP A 67 2.42 4.67 -3.01
CA ASP A 67 1.02 4.95 -2.68
C ASP A 67 0.39 5.94 -3.71
N MET A 68 -0.90 6.21 -3.56
CA MET A 68 -1.61 7.16 -4.42
C MET A 68 -1.45 8.63 -3.97
N SER A 69 -0.36 8.96 -3.26
CA SER A 69 -0.05 10.33 -2.84
C SER A 69 0.25 11.21 -4.06
N PRO A 70 -0.43 12.37 -4.22
CA PRO A 70 -0.15 13.30 -5.31
C PRO A 70 1.32 13.75 -5.35
N ALA A 71 1.97 13.91 -4.19
CA ALA A 71 3.36 14.31 -4.09
C ALA A 71 4.30 13.23 -4.66
N TYR A 72 4.06 11.95 -4.32
CA TYR A 72 4.86 10.84 -4.85
C TYR A 72 4.60 10.62 -6.34
N ILE A 73 3.34 10.72 -6.78
CA ILE A 73 3.02 10.62 -8.21
C ILE A 73 3.77 11.71 -8.99
N ALA A 74 3.68 12.98 -8.56
CA ALA A 74 4.33 14.09 -9.24
C ALA A 74 5.86 13.92 -9.30
N GLY A 75 6.50 13.64 -8.16
CA GLY A 75 7.95 13.44 -8.10
C GLY A 75 8.42 12.23 -8.91
N THR A 76 7.65 11.13 -8.90
CA THR A 76 8.00 9.92 -9.67
C THR A 76 7.89 10.17 -11.17
N VAL A 77 6.81 10.80 -11.64
CA VAL A 77 6.63 11.14 -13.06
C VAL A 77 7.72 12.08 -13.56
N GLU A 78 8.13 13.05 -12.74
CA GLU A 78 9.18 13.99 -13.07
C GLU A 78 10.56 13.33 -13.15
N MET A 79 10.92 12.52 -12.14
CA MET A 79 12.27 11.99 -11.97
C MET A 79 12.51 10.68 -12.72
N PHE A 80 11.50 9.82 -12.87
CA PHE A 80 11.62 8.49 -13.47
C PHE A 80 10.76 8.35 -14.72
N GLN A 81 11.05 9.15 -15.75
CA GLN A 81 10.27 9.25 -16.97
C GLN A 81 10.14 7.95 -17.76
N ASN A 82 11.07 7.00 -17.57
CA ASN A 82 11.07 5.70 -18.25
C ASN A 82 10.41 4.60 -17.42
N SER A 83 9.99 4.90 -16.20
CA SER A 83 9.46 3.89 -15.28
C SER A 83 7.96 3.70 -15.42
N GLN A 84 7.53 2.48 -15.15
CA GLN A 84 6.13 2.16 -14.95
C GLN A 84 5.76 2.33 -13.47
N ILE A 85 4.79 3.19 -13.18
CA ILE A 85 4.30 3.40 -11.83
C ILE A 85 3.23 2.38 -11.51
N THR A 86 3.39 1.68 -10.38
CA THR A 86 2.40 0.74 -9.83
C THR A 86 1.93 1.24 -8.46
N PHE A 87 0.62 1.28 -8.25
CA PHE A 87 0.09 1.64 -6.94
C PHE A 87 -0.01 0.44 -6.01
N ASP A 88 0.33 0.69 -4.75
CA ASP A 88 0.30 -0.30 -3.69
C ASP A 88 -1.11 -0.87 -3.49
N LYS A 89 -1.26 -2.19 -3.73
CA LYS A 89 -2.48 -2.94 -3.49
C LYS A 89 -3.02 -2.76 -2.06
N PHE A 90 -2.14 -2.66 -1.06
CA PHE A 90 -2.55 -2.47 0.33
C PHE A 90 -3.31 -1.17 0.52
N HIS A 91 -2.82 -0.07 -0.06
CA HIS A 91 -3.48 1.23 0.01
C HIS A 91 -4.81 1.23 -0.74
N ILE A 92 -4.90 0.56 -1.89
CA ILE A 92 -6.17 0.38 -2.62
C ILE A 92 -7.19 -0.34 -1.74
N ILE A 93 -6.78 -1.45 -1.10
CA ILE A 93 -7.65 -2.23 -0.20
C ILE A 93 -8.02 -1.42 1.05
N GLN A 94 -7.16 -0.56 1.58
CA GLN A 94 -7.52 0.35 2.67
C GLN A 94 -8.67 1.29 2.28
N HIS A 95 -8.64 1.86 1.07
CA HIS A 95 -9.72 2.72 0.57
C HIS A 95 -11.02 1.93 0.37
N LEU A 96 -10.95 0.71 -0.14
CA LEU A 96 -12.10 -0.20 -0.25
C LEU A 96 -12.71 -0.50 1.13
N ASN A 97 -11.87 -0.86 2.09
CA ASN A 97 -12.29 -1.14 3.46
C ASN A 97 -12.90 0.08 4.15
N LYS A 98 -12.38 1.28 3.84
CA LYS A 98 -12.96 2.54 4.31
C LYS A 98 -14.36 2.73 3.73
N ALA A 99 -14.56 2.50 2.43
CA ALA A 99 -15.87 2.57 1.80
C ALA A 99 -16.86 1.61 2.45
N MET A 100 -16.45 0.36 2.71
CA MET A 100 -17.25 -0.65 3.43
C MET A 100 -17.61 -0.20 4.85
N ASP A 101 -16.64 0.33 5.62
CA ASP A 101 -16.88 0.80 7.00
C ASP A 101 -17.80 2.04 7.04
N ASP A 102 -17.74 2.89 6.02
CA ASP A 102 -18.61 4.06 5.90
C ASP A 102 -20.07 3.65 5.63
N VAL A 103 -20.31 2.62 4.80
CA VAL A 103 -21.66 2.02 4.64
C VAL A 103 -22.11 1.42 5.97
N ARG A 104 -21.26 0.60 6.62
CA ARG A 104 -21.60 0.02 7.93
C ARG A 104 -21.96 1.07 8.97
N LYS A 105 -21.24 2.17 9.03
CA LYS A 105 -21.52 3.29 9.96
C LYS A 105 -22.84 3.98 9.65
N SER A 106 -23.21 4.12 8.38
CA SER A 106 -24.49 4.72 8.01
C SER A 106 -25.68 3.85 8.43
N GLU A 107 -25.56 2.52 8.25
CA GLU A 107 -26.58 1.55 8.63
C GLU A 107 -26.66 1.32 10.17
N ARG A 108 -25.55 1.62 10.88
CA ARG A 108 -25.49 1.44 12.35
C ARG A 108 -26.36 2.42 13.12
N ARG A 109 -26.77 3.56 12.56
CA ARG A 109 -27.52 4.60 13.29
C ARG A 109 -28.82 4.00 13.85
N GLY A 110 -28.83 3.70 15.17
CA GLY A 110 -29.95 3.09 15.87
C GLY A 110 -29.88 1.56 16.02
N ASN A 111 -28.76 0.90 15.66
CA ASN A 111 -28.69 -0.55 15.65
C ASN A 111 -27.42 -1.12 16.29
N GLU A 112 -27.56 -1.76 17.46
CA GLU A 112 -26.44 -2.34 18.21
C GLU A 112 -25.86 -3.62 17.56
N LEU A 113 -26.68 -4.35 16.77
CA LEU A 113 -26.22 -5.57 16.08
C LEU A 113 -25.01 -5.32 15.18
N ILE A 114 -24.98 -4.19 14.47
CA ILE A 114 -23.90 -3.86 13.52
C ILE A 114 -22.62 -3.35 14.22
N LYS A 115 -22.76 -2.88 15.47
CA LYS A 115 -21.69 -2.18 16.19
C LYS A 115 -20.44 -3.03 16.38
N ASN A 116 -20.58 -4.29 16.74
CA ASN A 116 -19.48 -5.18 17.11
C ASN A 116 -18.89 -5.95 15.92
N HIS A 117 -19.48 -5.83 14.73
CA HIS A 117 -19.11 -6.63 13.54
C HIS A 117 -18.19 -5.89 12.56
N LYS A 118 -17.50 -4.80 12.99
CA LYS A 118 -16.61 -4.05 12.11
C LYS A 118 -15.61 -4.97 11.38
N TYR A 119 -14.90 -5.78 12.10
CA TYR A 119 -13.86 -6.64 11.52
C TYR A 119 -14.45 -7.77 10.65
N THR A 120 -15.66 -8.25 10.95
CA THR A 120 -16.37 -9.22 10.11
C THR A 120 -16.57 -8.67 8.69
N PHE A 121 -16.97 -7.39 8.57
CA PHE A 121 -17.17 -6.74 7.27
C PHE A 121 -15.85 -6.35 6.56
N LEU A 122 -14.78 -6.12 7.29
CA LEU A 122 -13.48 -5.73 6.70
C LEU A 122 -12.68 -6.96 6.24
N HIS A 123 -12.86 -8.13 6.84
CA HIS A 123 -12.23 -9.36 6.37
C HIS A 123 -12.89 -9.87 5.10
N SER A 124 -12.10 -10.50 4.21
CA SER A 124 -12.64 -11.28 3.10
C SER A 124 -13.36 -12.52 3.61
N ASN A 125 -14.42 -12.92 2.92
CA ASN A 125 -15.19 -14.12 3.23
C ASN A 125 -14.32 -15.38 3.31
N LYS A 126 -13.29 -15.47 2.46
CA LYS A 126 -12.29 -16.56 2.46
C LYS A 126 -11.59 -16.73 3.81
N ASN A 127 -11.45 -15.64 4.58
CA ASN A 127 -10.72 -15.58 5.85
C ASN A 127 -11.64 -15.61 7.09
N LEU A 128 -12.94 -15.73 6.92
CA LEU A 128 -13.88 -15.80 8.03
C LEU A 128 -14.04 -17.24 8.53
N SER A 129 -14.13 -17.41 9.86
CA SER A 129 -14.57 -18.68 10.45
C SER A 129 -16.04 -18.94 10.11
N GLU A 130 -16.46 -20.20 10.17
CA GLU A 130 -17.84 -20.61 9.83
C GLU A 130 -18.89 -19.86 10.66
N ASN A 131 -18.67 -19.70 11.94
CA ASN A 131 -19.58 -18.94 12.83
C ASN A 131 -19.70 -17.47 12.38
N LYS A 132 -18.58 -16.81 12.04
CA LYS A 132 -18.59 -15.43 11.57
C LYS A 132 -19.23 -15.28 10.19
N ARG A 133 -19.13 -16.29 9.35
CA ARG A 133 -19.78 -16.33 8.04
C ARG A 133 -21.31 -16.42 8.20
N SER A 134 -21.79 -17.30 9.07
CA SER A 134 -23.22 -17.41 9.37
C SER A 134 -23.79 -16.13 10.01
N GLU A 135 -23.05 -15.49 10.92
CA GLU A 135 -23.43 -14.18 11.46
C GLU A 135 -23.51 -13.09 10.37
N LEU A 136 -22.54 -13.07 9.46
CA LEU A 136 -22.51 -12.14 8.34
C LEU A 136 -23.70 -12.34 7.41
N GLU A 137 -24.02 -13.57 7.06
CA GLU A 137 -25.19 -13.91 6.24
C GLU A 137 -26.49 -13.43 6.90
N TYR A 138 -26.65 -13.69 8.20
CA TYR A 138 -27.81 -13.21 8.96
C TYR A 138 -27.93 -11.68 8.95
N ILE A 139 -26.81 -10.96 9.17
CA ILE A 139 -26.79 -9.50 9.14
C ILE A 139 -27.11 -8.99 7.73
N ASN A 140 -26.56 -9.61 6.69
CA ASN A 140 -26.82 -9.23 5.29
C ASN A 140 -28.30 -9.40 4.89
N MET A 141 -28.98 -10.41 5.44
CA MET A 141 -30.43 -10.58 5.24
C MET A 141 -31.24 -9.47 5.92
N LEU A 142 -30.85 -9.05 7.11
CA LEU A 142 -31.52 -7.97 7.85
C LEU A 142 -31.24 -6.58 7.27
N TYR A 143 -30.06 -6.40 6.66
CA TYR A 143 -29.58 -5.12 6.10
C TYR A 143 -29.15 -5.31 4.65
N PRO A 144 -30.09 -5.35 3.69
CA PRO A 144 -29.78 -5.66 2.29
C PRO A 144 -28.73 -4.74 1.67
N ARG A 145 -28.76 -3.45 2.01
CA ARG A 145 -27.77 -2.47 1.52
C ARG A 145 -26.36 -2.75 2.03
N LEU A 146 -26.23 -3.21 3.28
CA LEU A 146 -24.95 -3.61 3.85
C LEU A 146 -24.44 -4.92 3.21
N GLY A 147 -25.34 -5.86 2.96
CA GLY A 147 -25.05 -7.10 2.24
C GLY A 147 -24.59 -6.84 0.81
N GLU A 148 -25.23 -5.90 0.10
CA GLU A 148 -24.80 -5.50 -1.24
C GLU A 148 -23.41 -4.85 -1.21
N ALA A 149 -23.14 -3.93 -0.28
CA ALA A 149 -21.82 -3.32 -0.12
C ALA A 149 -20.75 -4.39 0.15
N TYR A 150 -21.03 -5.38 0.99
CA TYR A 150 -20.10 -6.47 1.26
C TYR A 150 -19.85 -7.31 0.00
N ARG A 151 -20.87 -7.62 -0.78
CA ARG A 151 -20.73 -8.33 -2.06
C ARG A 151 -19.85 -7.52 -3.04
N LEU A 152 -20.09 -6.22 -3.18
CA LEU A 152 -19.25 -5.35 -4.01
C LEU A 152 -17.78 -5.37 -3.58
N LYS A 153 -17.53 -5.38 -2.26
CA LYS A 153 -16.17 -5.50 -1.73
C LYS A 153 -15.52 -6.84 -2.12
N GLU A 154 -16.22 -7.96 -1.95
CA GLU A 154 -15.67 -9.28 -2.29
C GLU A 154 -15.39 -9.38 -3.81
N MET A 155 -16.33 -8.93 -4.66
CA MET A 155 -16.11 -8.87 -6.11
C MET A 155 -14.87 -8.05 -6.49
N PHE A 156 -14.61 -6.92 -5.82
CA PHE A 156 -13.39 -6.15 -6.07
C PHE A 156 -12.13 -6.94 -5.71
N LEU A 157 -12.16 -7.70 -4.61
CA LEU A 157 -11.00 -8.51 -4.19
C LEU A 157 -10.70 -9.62 -5.20
N ASP A 158 -11.71 -10.16 -5.87
CA ASP A 158 -11.54 -11.21 -6.87
C ASP A 158 -10.74 -10.74 -8.10
N VAL A 159 -10.70 -9.44 -8.41
CA VAL A 159 -9.90 -8.91 -9.52
C VAL A 159 -8.41 -9.24 -9.38
N PHE A 160 -7.92 -9.35 -8.16
CA PHE A 160 -6.52 -9.66 -7.87
C PHE A 160 -6.17 -11.15 -8.02
N ASP A 161 -7.16 -12.00 -8.09
CA ASP A 161 -7.01 -13.46 -8.28
C ASP A 161 -7.05 -13.85 -9.78
N ILE A 162 -7.42 -12.92 -10.67
CA ILE A 162 -7.43 -13.13 -12.12
C ILE A 162 -5.99 -13.07 -12.64
N GLU A 163 -5.54 -14.11 -13.33
CA GLU A 163 -4.17 -14.21 -13.84
C GLU A 163 -3.96 -13.41 -15.13
N ASP A 164 -4.94 -13.43 -16.03
CA ASP A 164 -4.88 -12.71 -17.30
C ASP A 164 -5.06 -11.21 -17.10
N ASN A 165 -4.15 -10.42 -17.67
CA ASN A 165 -4.12 -8.98 -17.49
C ASN A 165 -5.28 -8.26 -18.16
N ASP A 166 -5.67 -8.68 -19.34
CA ASP A 166 -6.76 -8.03 -20.08
C ASP A 166 -8.11 -8.41 -19.47
N GLU A 167 -8.24 -9.65 -18.99
CA GLU A 167 -9.40 -10.08 -18.22
C GLU A 167 -9.51 -9.30 -16.91
N SER A 168 -8.41 -9.10 -16.16
CA SER A 168 -8.38 -8.29 -14.94
C SER A 168 -8.83 -6.85 -15.20
N LYS A 169 -8.34 -6.22 -16.28
CA LYS A 169 -8.74 -4.87 -16.71
C LYS A 169 -10.22 -4.81 -17.08
N GLY A 170 -10.70 -5.79 -17.84
CA GLY A 170 -12.10 -5.92 -18.24
C GLY A 170 -13.02 -6.10 -17.04
N TYR A 171 -12.66 -7.00 -16.11
CA TYR A 171 -13.40 -7.24 -14.89
C TYR A 171 -13.44 -5.99 -13.99
N LEU A 172 -12.32 -5.29 -13.81
CA LEU A 172 -12.29 -4.05 -13.03
C LEU A 172 -13.18 -2.97 -13.62
N LYS A 173 -13.21 -2.84 -14.96
CA LYS A 173 -14.10 -1.90 -15.64
C LYS A 173 -15.57 -2.27 -15.42
N PHE A 174 -15.93 -3.53 -15.63
CA PHE A 174 -17.26 -4.06 -15.35
C PHE A 174 -17.68 -3.78 -13.89
N TRP A 175 -16.78 -4.07 -12.94
CA TRP A 175 -17.04 -3.81 -11.52
C TRP A 175 -17.29 -2.32 -11.24
N CYS A 176 -16.50 -1.41 -11.84
CA CYS A 176 -16.71 0.03 -11.70
C CYS A 176 -18.10 0.46 -12.19
N ASP A 177 -18.53 -0.04 -13.34
CA ASP A 177 -19.84 0.31 -13.90
C ASP A 177 -20.98 -0.26 -13.04
N TYR A 178 -20.84 -1.50 -12.57
CA TYR A 178 -21.79 -2.13 -11.66
C TYR A 178 -21.94 -1.35 -10.33
N VAL A 179 -20.85 -0.87 -9.77
CA VAL A 179 -20.88 -0.01 -8.55
C VAL A 179 -21.60 1.30 -8.82
N MET A 180 -21.41 1.92 -9.98
CA MET A 180 -22.09 3.18 -10.32
C MET A 180 -23.61 3.02 -10.35
N GLU A 181 -24.12 1.85 -10.77
CA GLU A 181 -25.54 1.53 -10.78
C GLU A 181 -26.11 1.23 -9.39
N SER A 182 -25.30 0.75 -8.45
CA SER A 182 -25.72 0.38 -7.08
C SER A 182 -26.24 1.55 -6.25
N GLY A 183 -25.87 2.78 -6.57
CA GLY A 183 -26.21 3.98 -5.80
C GLY A 183 -25.52 4.07 -4.42
N ILE A 184 -24.58 3.17 -4.08
CA ILE A 184 -23.91 3.14 -2.78
C ILE A 184 -22.78 4.19 -2.77
N GLN A 185 -23.07 5.38 -2.24
CA GLN A 185 -22.20 6.55 -2.33
C GLN A 185 -20.75 6.34 -1.87
N PRO A 186 -20.43 5.62 -0.75
CA PRO A 186 -19.05 5.35 -0.38
C PRO A 186 -18.28 4.55 -1.45
N PHE A 187 -18.93 3.58 -2.11
CA PHE A 187 -18.33 2.79 -3.18
C PHE A 187 -18.20 3.59 -4.49
N ILE A 188 -19.16 4.45 -4.81
CA ILE A 188 -19.05 5.39 -5.96
C ILE A 188 -17.84 6.31 -5.80
N LYS A 189 -17.59 6.83 -4.58
CA LYS A 189 -16.39 7.62 -4.30
C LYS A 189 -15.11 6.80 -4.49
N PHE A 190 -15.13 5.52 -4.11
CA PHE A 190 -14.01 4.62 -4.33
C PHE A 190 -13.79 4.34 -5.83
N VAL A 191 -14.86 4.15 -6.63
CA VAL A 191 -14.75 4.05 -8.10
C VAL A 191 -14.12 5.30 -8.71
N ASN A 192 -14.50 6.49 -8.25
CA ASN A 192 -13.90 7.74 -8.74
C ASN A 192 -12.40 7.80 -8.43
N LEU A 193 -11.97 7.31 -7.26
CA LEU A 193 -10.55 7.16 -6.93
C LEU A 193 -9.87 6.16 -7.88
N ILE A 194 -10.47 5.00 -8.13
CA ILE A 194 -9.94 4.00 -9.08
C ILE A 194 -9.78 4.61 -10.47
N LYS A 195 -10.80 5.33 -10.97
CA LYS A 195 -10.76 5.97 -12.29
C LYS A 195 -9.67 7.05 -12.38
N ALA A 196 -9.48 7.84 -11.33
CA ALA A 196 -8.42 8.86 -11.28
C ALA A 196 -7.00 8.26 -11.27
N HIS A 197 -6.84 7.06 -10.74
CA HIS A 197 -5.55 6.37 -10.58
C HIS A 197 -5.46 5.11 -11.45
N TRP A 198 -6.26 5.03 -12.51
CA TRP A 198 -6.42 3.85 -13.35
C TRP A 198 -5.09 3.28 -13.85
N PHE A 199 -4.21 4.13 -14.36
CA PHE A 199 -2.95 3.71 -14.96
C PHE A 199 -2.09 2.88 -13.99
N GLY A 200 -1.86 3.36 -12.76
CA GLY A 200 -1.01 2.66 -11.79
C GLY A 200 -1.68 1.44 -11.15
N ILE A 201 -3.04 1.39 -11.15
CA ILE A 201 -3.78 0.22 -10.68
C ILE A 201 -3.71 -0.92 -11.71
N VAL A 202 -3.88 -0.62 -13.00
CA VAL A 202 -3.78 -1.65 -14.04
C VAL A 202 -2.35 -2.13 -14.26
N ASN A 203 -1.35 -1.27 -14.04
CA ASN A 203 0.05 -1.65 -14.07
C ASN A 203 0.38 -2.72 -13.01
N TYR A 204 -0.35 -2.77 -11.89
CA TYR A 204 -0.21 -3.84 -10.91
C TYR A 204 -0.51 -5.22 -11.52
N PHE A 205 -1.48 -5.33 -12.43
CA PHE A 205 -1.81 -6.62 -13.05
C PHE A 205 -0.68 -7.12 -13.97
N GLU A 206 0.10 -6.21 -14.56
CA GLU A 206 1.24 -6.54 -15.40
C GLU A 206 2.49 -6.87 -14.58
N SER A 207 2.83 -6.02 -13.61
CA SER A 207 4.06 -6.16 -12.82
C SER A 207 3.94 -7.25 -11.75
N ARG A 208 2.73 -7.47 -11.19
CA ARG A 208 2.50 -8.33 -10.01
C ARG A 208 3.46 -8.00 -8.84
N LEU A 209 3.99 -6.79 -8.83
CA LEU A 209 4.87 -6.31 -7.77
C LEU A 209 4.14 -6.40 -6.42
N THR A 210 4.53 -7.37 -5.62
CA THR A 210 3.91 -7.57 -4.31
C THR A 210 4.52 -6.63 -3.30
N ASN A 211 3.71 -5.77 -2.72
CA ASN A 211 4.15 -4.87 -1.67
C ASN A 211 4.34 -5.53 -0.30
N GLY A 212 4.21 -6.85 -0.21
CA GLY A 212 4.57 -7.60 0.98
C GLY A 212 6.00 -7.33 1.46
N ILE A 213 6.90 -6.94 0.54
CA ILE A 213 8.27 -6.50 0.86
C ILE A 213 8.23 -5.19 1.64
N LEU A 214 7.50 -4.17 1.16
CA LEU A 214 7.36 -2.88 1.82
C LEU A 214 6.66 -3.02 3.18
N GLU A 215 5.57 -3.79 3.23
CA GLU A 215 4.88 -4.10 4.49
C GLU A 215 5.81 -4.81 5.50
N GLY A 216 6.60 -5.78 5.04
CA GLY A 216 7.58 -6.48 5.85
C GLY A 216 8.68 -5.54 6.39
N ILE A 217 9.18 -4.65 5.57
CA ILE A 217 10.17 -3.63 5.95
C ILE A 217 9.54 -2.66 6.96
N ASN A 218 8.35 -2.13 6.68
CA ASN A 218 7.64 -1.23 7.59
C ASN A 218 7.34 -1.89 8.94
N SER A 219 6.95 -3.15 8.94
CA SER A 219 6.72 -3.92 10.17
C SER A 219 7.99 -4.02 11.02
N LYS A 220 9.15 -4.26 10.40
CA LYS A 220 10.47 -4.28 11.08
C LYS A 220 10.82 -2.91 11.65
N ILE A 221 10.65 -1.84 10.87
CA ILE A 221 10.90 -0.46 11.30
C ILE A 221 10.02 -0.09 12.48
N GLN A 222 8.71 -0.38 12.41
CA GLN A 222 7.77 -0.10 13.51
C GLN A 222 8.08 -0.94 14.76
N LEU A 223 8.52 -2.19 14.60
CA LEU A 223 8.94 -3.03 15.73
C LEU A 223 10.19 -2.46 16.42
N ALA A 224 11.21 -2.08 15.65
CA ALA A 224 12.42 -1.47 16.17
C ALA A 224 12.13 -0.15 16.89
N LYS A 225 11.28 0.71 16.29
CA LYS A 225 10.81 1.95 16.89
C LYS A 225 10.09 1.73 18.23
N ARG A 226 9.21 0.73 18.31
CA ARG A 226 8.51 0.37 19.57
C ARG A 226 9.46 -0.13 20.64
N ARG A 227 10.42 -1.01 20.29
CA ARG A 227 11.44 -1.53 21.21
C ARG A 227 12.34 -0.42 21.76
N ALA A 228 12.73 0.52 20.93
CA ALA A 228 13.53 1.68 21.34
C ALA A 228 12.73 2.75 22.10
N ARG A 229 11.40 2.59 22.26
CA ARG A 229 10.49 3.61 22.83
C ARG A 229 10.57 4.97 22.11
N GLY A 230 10.91 4.94 20.82
CA GLY A 230 11.15 6.10 19.96
C GLY A 230 12.62 6.48 19.87
N PHE A 231 12.93 7.48 19.05
CA PHE A 231 14.28 7.96 18.80
C PHE A 231 14.39 9.45 19.13
N LYS A 232 15.49 9.83 19.78
CA LYS A 232 15.74 11.22 20.18
C LYS A 232 16.00 12.11 18.96
N SER A 233 16.73 11.59 17.96
CA SER A 233 17.02 12.30 16.71
C SER A 233 16.56 11.50 15.50
N ILE A 234 16.23 12.21 14.42
CA ILE A 234 15.82 11.61 13.15
C ILE A 234 16.97 10.81 12.52
N ASN A 235 18.22 11.29 12.68
CA ASN A 235 19.39 10.58 12.16
C ASN A 235 19.57 9.21 12.83
N ASN A 236 19.35 9.11 14.15
CA ASN A 236 19.40 7.83 14.85
C ASN A 236 18.29 6.88 14.36
N PHE A 237 17.13 7.42 14.01
CA PHE A 237 16.05 6.63 13.43
C PHE A 237 16.40 6.13 12.03
N ILE A 238 16.96 7.00 11.18
CA ILE A 238 17.44 6.65 9.83
C ILE A 238 18.53 5.58 9.91
N ASN A 239 19.53 5.76 10.80
CA ASN A 239 20.58 4.76 11.00
C ASN A 239 20.01 3.40 11.43
N MET A 240 19.03 3.39 12.35
CA MET A 240 18.35 2.16 12.76
C MET A 240 17.64 1.49 11.58
N ILE A 241 17.01 2.25 10.68
CA ILE A 241 16.36 1.71 9.47
C ILE A 241 17.40 0.99 8.61
N PHE A 242 18.56 1.63 8.34
CA PHE A 242 19.64 0.99 7.59
C PHE A 242 20.19 -0.26 8.28
N PHE A 243 20.45 -0.22 9.59
CA PHE A 243 20.92 -1.39 10.34
C PHE A 243 19.93 -2.55 10.27
N THR A 244 18.63 -2.27 10.33
CA THR A 244 17.59 -3.30 10.40
C THR A 244 17.20 -3.83 9.01
N CYS A 245 17.16 -2.97 8.01
CA CYS A 245 16.56 -3.25 6.70
C CYS A 245 17.51 -3.02 5.51
N GLY A 246 18.70 -2.47 5.72
CA GLY A 246 19.66 -2.15 4.64
C GLY A 246 20.50 -3.35 4.17
N LYS A 247 20.44 -4.50 4.87
CA LYS A 247 21.29 -5.68 4.58
C LYS A 247 22.78 -5.29 4.45
N LEU A 248 23.26 -4.49 5.40
CA LEU A 248 24.62 -3.98 5.40
C LEU A 248 25.62 -5.14 5.51
N LYS A 249 26.71 -5.07 4.73
CA LYS A 249 27.86 -5.96 4.87
C LYS A 249 28.89 -5.27 5.74
N PHE A 250 29.36 -5.99 6.76
CA PHE A 250 30.42 -5.52 7.65
C PHE A 250 31.66 -6.38 7.41
N ASP A 251 32.75 -5.76 7.04
CA ASP A 251 34.06 -6.43 7.04
C ASP A 251 34.58 -6.41 8.48
N TYR A 252 34.44 -7.54 9.16
CA TYR A 252 35.06 -7.71 10.46
C TYR A 252 36.56 -7.99 10.28
N PRO A 253 37.45 -7.32 11.06
CA PRO A 253 38.87 -7.69 11.07
C PRO A 253 38.95 -9.18 11.44
N GLN A 254 39.53 -9.98 10.55
CA GLN A 254 39.91 -11.34 10.87
C GLN A 254 41.08 -11.28 11.85
N TYR A 255 40.80 -11.37 13.15
CA TYR A 255 41.85 -11.65 14.11
C TYR A 255 42.31 -13.10 13.84
N ALA A 256 43.52 -13.25 13.31
CA ALA A 256 44.23 -14.51 13.28
C ALA A 256 44.35 -14.99 14.74
N LEU A 257 43.68 -16.05 15.09
CA LEU A 257 43.85 -16.78 16.36
C LEU A 257 45.16 -17.55 16.32
#